data_97489b46be44784b8794e1cf32da8524
#
_entry.id   97489b46be44784b8794e1cf32da8524
#
_cell.length_a   1.000
_cell.length_b   1.000
_cell.length_c   1.000
_cell.angle_alpha   90.00
_cell.angle_beta   90.00
_cell.angle_gamma   90.00
#
_symmetry.space_group_name_H-M   'P 1'
#
loop_
_entity.id
_entity.type
_entity.pdbx_description
1 polymer ?
#
loop_
_entity_poly.entity_id
_entity_poly.type
_entity_poly.pdbx_seq_one_letter_code
_entity_poly.pdbx_strand_id
1 'polypeptide(L)'
;MKPPMPSIFHASTPLRASVETMFEFHSNPGNLPEVMPPTLKLVSLKTDGPAQEGRMIELHCRDWWIIPMHWTCRWKTVQAPDLLVDEIVEGPFTLFIHEHRFERRGPAECIMHDTVTYQWGGAWWGRLVSETCVRVYLTLLFKYRHHRTRKWAMTK
;
A
#
# COMPACT_ATOMS: atom_id res chain seq x y z
N MET A 1 -24.58 16.64 -10.81
CA MET A 1 -23.26 16.98 -10.21
C MET A 1 -22.22 15.97 -10.69
N LYS A 2 -21.08 16.45 -11.17
CA LYS A 2 -19.96 15.54 -11.45
C LYS A 2 -19.52 14.87 -10.13
N PRO A 3 -19.23 13.55 -10.13
CA PRO A 3 -18.66 12.91 -8.95
C PRO A 3 -17.36 13.64 -8.55
N PRO A 4 -17.07 13.77 -7.25
CA PRO A 4 -15.82 14.39 -6.81
C PRO A 4 -14.63 13.63 -7.39
N MET A 5 -13.62 14.35 -7.85
CA MET A 5 -12.39 13.73 -8.35
C MET A 5 -11.64 13.06 -7.18
N PRO A 6 -11.07 11.87 -7.40
CA PRO A 6 -10.28 11.20 -6.37
C PRO A 6 -9.04 12.02 -5.99
N SER A 7 -8.60 11.87 -4.75
CA SER A 7 -7.35 12.43 -4.24
C SER A 7 -6.18 11.52 -4.61
N ILE A 8 -5.01 12.10 -4.81
CA ILE A 8 -3.78 11.35 -5.13
C ILE A 8 -2.71 11.69 -4.10
N PHE A 9 -2.08 10.65 -3.58
CA PHE A 9 -0.93 10.74 -2.68
C PHE A 9 0.27 10.09 -3.36
N HIS A 10 1.44 10.74 -3.26
CA HIS A 10 2.71 10.21 -3.77
C HIS A 10 3.76 10.20 -2.67
N ALA A 11 4.55 9.14 -2.64
CA ALA A 11 5.75 9.05 -1.82
C ALA A 11 6.82 8.23 -2.55
N SER A 12 8.10 8.55 -2.33
CA SER A 12 9.21 7.82 -2.95
C SER A 12 10.33 7.59 -1.95
N THR A 13 11.05 6.50 -2.11
CA THR A 13 12.19 6.19 -1.26
C THR A 13 13.28 5.45 -2.02
N PRO A 14 14.57 5.89 -1.91
CA PRO A 14 15.69 5.12 -2.41
C PRO A 14 15.93 3.90 -1.52
N LEU A 15 16.26 2.77 -2.16
CA LEU A 15 16.47 1.47 -1.52
C LEU A 15 17.80 0.86 -1.97
N ARG A 16 18.55 0.31 -1.03
CA ARG A 16 19.79 -0.45 -1.29
C ARG A 16 19.47 -1.92 -1.49
N ALA A 17 18.74 -2.21 -2.55
CA ALA A 17 18.40 -3.55 -3.02
C ALA A 17 18.02 -3.49 -4.48
N SER A 18 18.12 -4.60 -5.21
CA SER A 18 17.71 -4.68 -6.61
C SER A 18 16.19 -4.54 -6.75
N VAL A 19 15.72 -4.17 -7.93
CA VAL A 19 14.28 -4.10 -8.21
C VAL A 19 13.62 -5.46 -8.03
N GLU A 20 14.31 -6.55 -8.41
CA GLU A 20 13.83 -7.92 -8.28
C GLU A 20 13.57 -8.27 -6.81
N THR A 21 14.55 -7.97 -5.94
CA THR A 21 14.42 -8.21 -4.49
C THR A 21 13.26 -7.43 -3.89
N MET A 22 13.10 -6.17 -4.27
CA MET A 22 12.04 -5.31 -3.73
C MET A 22 10.67 -5.68 -4.28
N PHE A 23 10.60 -6.06 -5.55
CA PHE A 23 9.38 -6.59 -6.16
C PHE A 23 8.92 -7.89 -5.46
N GLU A 24 9.84 -8.84 -5.28
CA GLU A 24 9.56 -10.10 -4.59
C GLU A 24 9.06 -9.85 -3.15
N PHE A 25 9.71 -8.94 -2.42
CA PHE A 25 9.30 -8.57 -1.06
C PHE A 25 7.85 -8.06 -1.03
N HIS A 26 7.50 -7.10 -1.90
CA HIS A 26 6.17 -6.47 -1.93
C HIS A 26 5.10 -7.36 -2.58
N SER A 27 5.49 -8.28 -3.46
CA SER A 27 4.57 -9.23 -4.08
C SER A 27 4.06 -10.32 -3.11
N ASN A 28 4.71 -10.47 -1.95
CA ASN A 28 4.30 -11.45 -0.95
C ASN A 28 3.55 -10.75 0.21
N PRO A 29 2.21 -10.91 0.30
CA PRO A 29 1.44 -10.30 1.39
C PRO A 29 1.88 -10.75 2.79
N GLY A 30 2.53 -11.91 2.92
CA GLY A 30 3.12 -12.39 4.17
C GLY A 30 4.19 -11.47 4.75
N ASN A 31 4.80 -10.61 3.93
CA ASN A 31 5.79 -9.62 4.35
C ASN A 31 5.16 -8.31 4.87
N LEU A 32 3.84 -8.15 4.75
CA LEU A 32 3.15 -6.94 5.21
C LEU A 32 3.45 -6.58 6.67
N PRO A 33 3.50 -7.50 7.63
CA PRO A 33 3.82 -7.19 9.02
C PRO A 33 5.17 -6.51 9.22
N GLU A 34 6.15 -6.75 8.34
CA GLU A 34 7.49 -6.15 8.41
C GLU A 34 7.46 -4.62 8.24
N VAL A 35 6.44 -4.11 7.56
CA VAL A 35 6.29 -2.69 7.21
C VAL A 35 5.05 -2.04 7.85
N MET A 36 4.26 -2.78 8.61
CA MET A 36 3.09 -2.23 9.33
C MET A 36 3.54 -1.40 10.52
N PRO A 37 2.90 -0.23 10.77
CA PRO A 37 3.17 0.55 11.97
C PRO A 37 2.67 -0.18 13.23
N PRO A 38 3.29 0.05 14.39
CA PRO A 38 2.92 -0.63 15.63
C PRO A 38 1.51 -0.30 16.13
N THR A 39 0.91 0.78 15.64
CA THR A 39 -0.49 1.14 15.91
C THR A 39 -1.49 0.24 15.18
N LEU A 40 -1.06 -0.41 14.10
CA LEU A 40 -1.91 -1.26 13.28
C LEU A 40 -1.55 -2.73 13.51
N LYS A 41 -2.39 -3.45 14.27
CA LYS A 41 -2.20 -4.87 14.55
C LYS A 41 -2.87 -5.73 13.49
N LEU A 42 -2.09 -6.56 12.79
CA LEU A 42 -2.63 -7.60 11.93
C LEU A 42 -3.19 -8.74 12.80
N VAL A 43 -4.49 -9.04 12.64
CA VAL A 43 -5.18 -10.14 13.32
C VAL A 43 -5.16 -11.40 12.47
N SER A 44 -5.50 -11.26 11.19
CA SER A 44 -5.40 -12.35 10.21
C SER A 44 -5.16 -11.82 8.81
N LEU A 45 -4.46 -12.61 8.02
CA LEU A 45 -4.23 -12.40 6.60
C LEU A 45 -4.54 -13.71 5.87
N LYS A 46 -5.40 -13.65 4.86
CA LYS A 46 -5.71 -14.78 3.99
C LYS A 46 -5.40 -14.41 2.55
N THR A 47 -4.65 -15.25 1.89
CA THR A 47 -4.32 -15.14 0.47
C THR A 47 -3.90 -16.50 -0.06
N ASP A 48 -4.08 -16.73 -1.36
CA ASP A 48 -3.68 -17.97 -2.04
C ASP A 48 -2.23 -17.92 -2.57
N GLY A 49 -1.39 -17.03 -2.02
CA GLY A 49 0.02 -16.93 -2.34
C GLY A 49 0.47 -15.53 -2.80
N PRO A 50 1.62 -15.43 -3.47
CA PRO A 50 2.19 -14.16 -3.94
C PRO A 50 1.29 -13.43 -4.95
N ALA A 51 1.65 -12.19 -5.28
CA ALA A 51 0.91 -11.35 -6.20
C ALA A 51 0.67 -12.04 -7.55
N GLN A 52 -0.59 -12.07 -7.95
CA GLN A 52 -1.06 -12.51 -9.25
C GLN A 52 -2.32 -11.71 -9.57
N GLU A 53 -2.46 -11.25 -10.79
CA GLU A 53 -3.64 -10.47 -11.19
C GLU A 53 -4.94 -11.23 -10.88
N GLY A 54 -5.89 -10.52 -10.27
CA GLY A 54 -7.16 -11.06 -9.80
C GLY A 54 -7.13 -11.76 -8.44
N ARG A 55 -5.95 -12.10 -7.89
CA ARG A 55 -5.86 -12.75 -6.58
C ARG A 55 -6.29 -11.82 -5.47
N MET A 56 -7.04 -12.37 -4.53
CA MET A 56 -7.61 -11.65 -3.39
C MET A 56 -6.72 -11.75 -2.15
N ILE A 57 -6.79 -10.72 -1.33
CA ILE A 57 -6.13 -10.66 -0.02
C ILE A 57 -7.18 -10.17 0.97
N GLU A 58 -7.50 -10.97 1.97
CA GLU A 58 -8.36 -10.58 3.08
C GLU A 58 -7.51 -10.19 4.29
N LEU A 59 -7.68 -8.97 4.77
CA LEU A 59 -6.96 -8.41 5.91
C LEU A 59 -7.93 -8.06 7.03
N HIS A 60 -7.71 -8.65 8.20
CA HIS A 60 -8.33 -8.24 9.44
C HIS A 60 -7.28 -7.59 10.31
N CYS A 61 -7.47 -6.31 10.58
CA CYS A 61 -6.55 -5.51 11.39
C CYS A 61 -7.29 -4.87 12.56
N ARG A 62 -6.52 -4.39 13.54
CA ARG A 62 -7.01 -3.48 14.59
C ARG A 62 -6.15 -2.25 14.59
N ASP A 63 -6.74 -1.09 14.27
CA ASP A 63 -6.06 0.19 14.39
C ASP A 63 -6.14 0.68 15.84
N TRP A 64 -5.03 1.25 16.34
CA TRP A 64 -4.87 1.56 17.76
C TRP A 64 -5.24 0.39 18.68
N TRP A 65 -5.11 -0.87 18.19
CA TRP A 65 -5.37 -2.12 18.90
C TRP A 65 -6.84 -2.38 19.25
N ILE A 66 -7.72 -1.41 19.06
CA ILE A 66 -9.13 -1.44 19.47
C ILE A 66 -10.13 -1.29 18.34
N ILE A 67 -9.79 -0.56 17.25
CA ILE A 67 -10.70 -0.32 16.14
C ILE A 67 -10.57 -1.46 15.13
N PRO A 68 -11.58 -2.35 15.00
CA PRO A 68 -11.51 -3.43 14.02
C PRO A 68 -11.64 -2.86 12.61
N MET A 69 -10.76 -3.32 11.72
CA MET A 69 -10.75 -2.97 10.30
C MET A 69 -10.71 -4.25 9.47
N HIS A 70 -11.61 -4.34 8.52
CA HIS A 70 -11.67 -5.44 7.56
C HIS A 70 -11.52 -4.88 6.16
N TRP A 71 -10.52 -5.35 5.43
CA TRP A 71 -10.24 -4.94 4.07
C TRP A 71 -10.09 -6.18 3.19
N THR A 72 -10.74 -6.14 2.04
CA THR A 72 -10.52 -7.08 0.96
C THR A 72 -9.84 -6.35 -0.18
N CYS A 73 -8.62 -6.76 -0.49
CA CYS A 73 -7.83 -6.21 -1.58
C CYS A 73 -7.75 -7.19 -2.74
N ARG A 74 -7.52 -6.69 -3.94
CA ARG A 74 -7.29 -7.47 -5.15
C ARG A 74 -6.06 -6.96 -5.86
N TRP A 75 -5.19 -7.86 -6.30
CA TRP A 75 -4.12 -7.50 -7.23
C TRP A 75 -4.72 -7.14 -8.59
N LYS A 76 -4.51 -5.88 -9.00
CA LYS A 76 -5.07 -5.33 -10.24
C LYS A 76 -4.10 -5.49 -11.40
N THR A 77 -2.81 -5.24 -11.16
CA THR A 77 -1.74 -5.35 -12.16
C THR A 77 -0.48 -5.89 -11.49
N VAL A 78 0.13 -6.87 -12.14
CA VAL A 78 1.39 -7.48 -11.70
C VAL A 78 2.33 -7.58 -12.88
N GLN A 79 3.31 -6.68 -12.97
CA GLN A 79 4.32 -6.61 -14.03
C GLN A 79 5.71 -6.67 -13.41
N ALA A 80 6.23 -7.89 -13.29
CA ALA A 80 7.55 -8.12 -12.69
C ALA A 80 8.67 -7.60 -13.62
N PRO A 81 9.73 -6.99 -13.07
CA PRO A 81 9.93 -6.65 -11.66
C PRO A 81 9.54 -5.19 -11.32
N ASP A 82 8.80 -4.49 -12.17
CA ASP A 82 8.73 -3.03 -12.16
C ASP A 82 7.46 -2.47 -11.52
N LEU A 83 6.33 -3.23 -11.53
CA LEU A 83 5.03 -2.68 -11.14
C LEU A 83 4.15 -3.69 -10.41
N LEU A 84 3.62 -3.25 -9.26
CA LEU A 84 2.54 -3.90 -8.52
C LEU A 84 1.42 -2.88 -8.28
N VAL A 85 0.19 -3.26 -8.57
CA VAL A 85 -0.99 -2.45 -8.27
C VAL A 85 -2.01 -3.32 -7.53
N ASP A 86 -2.44 -2.86 -6.38
CA ASP A 86 -3.55 -3.43 -5.63
C ASP A 86 -4.67 -2.41 -5.45
N GLU A 87 -5.89 -2.91 -5.30
CA GLU A 87 -7.06 -2.09 -5.03
C GLU A 87 -7.87 -2.67 -3.87
N ILE A 88 -8.46 -1.81 -3.05
CA ILE A 88 -9.44 -2.24 -2.04
C ILE A 88 -10.79 -2.42 -2.75
N VAL A 89 -11.34 -3.63 -2.68
CA VAL A 89 -12.65 -3.97 -3.24
C VAL A 89 -13.75 -3.94 -2.17
N GLU A 90 -13.39 -4.19 -0.91
CA GLU A 90 -14.27 -4.02 0.26
C GLU A 90 -13.50 -3.33 1.37
N GLY A 91 -14.05 -2.25 1.89
CA GLY A 91 -13.42 -1.45 2.93
C GLY A 91 -14.09 -0.09 3.10
N PRO A 92 -13.47 0.83 3.83
CA PRO A 92 -14.06 2.12 4.15
C PRO A 92 -13.98 3.15 3.02
N PHE A 93 -13.24 2.85 1.94
CA PHE A 93 -13.07 3.74 0.80
C PHE A 93 -14.03 3.39 -0.33
N THR A 94 -14.53 4.40 -1.03
CA THR A 94 -15.26 4.21 -2.30
C THR A 94 -14.32 3.97 -3.48
N LEU A 95 -13.06 4.40 -3.35
CA LEU A 95 -11.97 4.10 -4.26
C LEU A 95 -10.68 4.05 -3.46
N PHE A 96 -9.87 3.02 -3.67
CA PHE A 96 -8.50 2.96 -3.18
C PHE A 96 -7.68 2.06 -4.09
N ILE A 97 -6.72 2.66 -4.79
CA ILE A 97 -5.79 1.98 -5.69
C ILE A 97 -4.39 2.35 -5.23
N HIS A 98 -3.57 1.35 -4.97
CA HIS A 98 -2.19 1.53 -4.53
C HIS A 98 -1.23 0.94 -5.57
N GLU A 99 -0.38 1.78 -6.10
CA GLU A 99 0.66 1.43 -7.07
C GLU A 99 2.03 1.47 -6.41
N HIS A 100 2.79 0.37 -6.52
CA HIS A 100 4.22 0.29 -6.25
C HIS A 100 4.95 0.21 -7.58
N ARG A 101 5.76 1.22 -7.90
CA ARG A 101 6.65 1.22 -9.05
C ARG A 101 8.10 1.19 -8.59
N PHE A 102 8.87 0.27 -9.15
CA PHE A 102 10.29 0.10 -8.83
C PHE A 102 11.13 0.59 -10.01
N GLU A 103 11.95 1.62 -9.78
CA GLU A 103 12.83 2.20 -10.77
C GLU A 103 14.27 1.75 -10.50
N ARG A 104 14.88 1.05 -11.45
CA ARG A 104 16.26 0.58 -11.35
C ARG A 104 17.25 1.75 -11.37
N ARG A 105 18.18 1.78 -10.41
CA ARG A 105 19.29 2.75 -10.35
C ARG A 105 20.65 2.09 -10.47
N GLY A 106 20.72 0.80 -10.18
CA GLY A 106 21.94 0.00 -10.27
C GLY A 106 21.65 -1.47 -10.01
N PRO A 107 22.69 -2.33 -9.98
CA PRO A 107 22.52 -3.76 -9.73
C PRO A 107 21.90 -4.07 -8.36
N ALA A 108 22.21 -3.24 -7.36
CA ALA A 108 21.74 -3.39 -5.98
C ALA A 108 21.10 -2.10 -5.45
N GLU A 109 20.54 -1.27 -6.32
CA GLU A 109 19.89 -0.01 -5.96
C GLU A 109 18.64 0.23 -6.81
N CYS A 110 17.57 0.68 -6.17
CA CYS A 110 16.36 1.12 -6.84
C CYS A 110 15.69 2.28 -6.10
N ILE A 111 14.72 2.91 -6.76
CA ILE A 111 13.78 3.82 -6.11
C ILE A 111 12.40 3.18 -6.17
N MET A 112 11.74 3.09 -5.02
CA MET A 112 10.34 2.72 -4.93
C MET A 112 9.48 3.97 -4.91
N HIS A 113 8.51 4.02 -5.80
CA HIS A 113 7.50 5.05 -5.90
C HIS A 113 6.15 4.47 -5.51
N ASP A 114 5.52 5.03 -4.50
CA ASP A 114 4.16 4.70 -4.10
C ASP A 114 3.21 5.78 -4.55
N THR A 115 2.15 5.37 -5.24
CA THR A 115 1.04 6.24 -5.62
C THR A 115 -0.25 5.65 -5.10
N VAL A 116 -0.97 6.41 -4.28
CA VAL A 116 -2.29 6.02 -3.77
C VAL A 116 -3.33 6.95 -4.34
N THR A 117 -4.25 6.39 -5.14
CA THR A 117 -5.44 7.09 -5.63
C THR A 117 -6.61 6.66 -4.75
N TYR A 118 -7.24 7.60 -4.07
CA TYR A 118 -8.24 7.28 -3.06
C TYR A 118 -9.39 8.28 -3.00
N GLN A 119 -10.53 7.79 -2.51
CA GLN A 119 -11.72 8.59 -2.26
C GLN A 119 -12.46 8.03 -1.05
N TRP A 120 -12.75 8.90 -0.10
CA TRP A 120 -13.58 8.60 1.07
C TRP A 120 -15.00 9.08 0.87
N GLY A 121 -15.97 8.17 0.85
CA GLY A 121 -17.39 8.51 0.64
C GLY A 121 -17.69 9.13 -0.73
N GLY A 122 -18.97 9.33 -1.02
CA GLY A 122 -19.47 9.86 -2.31
C GLY A 122 -19.94 11.32 -2.27
N ALA A 123 -19.99 11.96 -1.11
CA ALA A 123 -20.49 13.32 -0.93
C ALA A 123 -19.35 14.37 -0.93
N TRP A 124 -19.68 15.64 -1.05
CA TRP A 124 -18.70 16.73 -1.02
C TRP A 124 -17.81 16.76 0.24
N TRP A 125 -18.36 16.39 1.41
CA TRP A 125 -17.60 16.30 2.66
C TRP A 125 -16.59 15.13 2.65
N GLY A 126 -16.86 14.07 1.89
CA GLY A 126 -15.93 12.97 1.71
C GLY A 126 -14.61 13.42 1.06
N ARG A 127 -14.67 14.41 0.15
CA ARG A 127 -13.48 15.03 -0.42
C ARG A 127 -12.68 15.79 0.65
N LEU A 128 -13.34 16.55 1.51
CA LEU A 128 -12.66 17.26 2.60
C LEU A 128 -11.94 16.28 3.54
N VAL A 129 -12.59 15.17 3.91
CA VAL A 129 -11.96 14.11 4.72
C VAL A 129 -10.78 13.49 3.98
N SER A 130 -10.91 13.21 2.68
CA SER A 130 -9.82 12.67 1.86
C SER A 130 -8.61 13.62 1.82
N GLU A 131 -8.84 14.91 1.57
CA GLU A 131 -7.76 15.89 1.43
C GLU A 131 -7.09 16.27 2.76
N THR A 132 -7.74 16.04 3.88
CA THR A 132 -7.22 16.39 5.21
C THR A 132 -6.81 15.14 6.00
N CYS A 133 -7.78 14.46 6.61
CA CYS A 133 -7.51 13.35 7.55
C CYS A 133 -6.81 12.16 6.87
N VAL A 134 -7.30 11.73 5.71
CA VAL A 134 -6.72 10.58 5.01
C VAL A 134 -5.32 10.92 4.49
N ARG A 135 -5.11 12.12 3.95
CA ARG A 135 -3.78 12.55 3.49
C ARG A 135 -2.75 12.57 4.62
N VAL A 136 -3.11 13.10 5.79
CA VAL A 136 -2.23 13.10 6.96
C VAL A 136 -1.93 11.66 7.40
N TYR A 137 -2.96 10.82 7.47
CA TYR A 137 -2.79 9.40 7.81
C TYR A 137 -1.84 8.69 6.84
N LEU A 138 -2.04 8.84 5.52
CA LEU A 138 -1.17 8.25 4.49
C LEU A 138 0.26 8.77 4.59
N THR A 139 0.45 10.07 4.86
CA THR A 139 1.78 10.66 5.02
C THR A 139 2.55 9.98 6.16
N LEU A 140 1.91 9.80 7.31
CA LEU A 140 2.53 9.15 8.47
C LEU A 140 2.76 7.65 8.22
N LEU A 141 1.77 6.97 7.64
CA LEU A 141 1.83 5.55 7.30
C LEU A 141 3.00 5.26 6.35
N PHE A 142 3.09 5.99 5.23
CA PHE A 142 4.14 5.76 4.23
C PHE A 142 5.52 6.20 4.71
N LYS A 143 5.62 7.24 5.53
CA LYS A 143 6.88 7.60 6.19
C LYS A 143 7.41 6.44 7.04
N TYR A 144 6.54 5.80 7.81
CA TYR A 144 6.90 4.62 8.61
C TYR A 144 7.24 3.42 7.71
N ARG A 145 6.37 3.07 6.76
CA ARG A 145 6.58 1.95 5.82
C ARG A 145 7.89 2.09 5.07
N HIS A 146 8.19 3.26 4.50
CA HIS A 146 9.45 3.50 3.80
C HIS A 146 10.67 3.37 4.72
N HIS A 147 10.58 3.84 5.97
CA HIS A 147 11.65 3.65 6.94
C HIS A 147 11.90 2.15 7.21
N ARG A 148 10.86 1.36 7.40
CA ARG A 148 10.96 -0.09 7.61
C ARG A 148 11.49 -0.81 6.36
N THR A 149 10.99 -0.46 5.19
CA THR A 149 11.45 -1.01 3.92
C THR A 149 12.94 -0.75 3.69
N ARG A 150 13.42 0.48 3.96
CA ARG A 150 14.87 0.78 3.89
C ARG A 150 15.69 -0.09 4.84
N LYS A 151 15.24 -0.26 6.08
CA LYS A 151 15.92 -1.13 7.05
C LYS A 151 15.97 -2.58 6.57
N TRP A 152 14.86 -3.10 6.07
CA TRP A 152 14.80 -4.45 5.53
C TRP A 152 15.73 -4.61 4.33
N ALA A 153 15.72 -3.67 3.37
CA ALA A 153 16.57 -3.70 2.19
C ALA A 153 18.08 -3.73 2.53
N MET A 154 18.51 -3.10 3.61
CA MET A 154 19.91 -3.14 4.06
C MET A 154 20.36 -4.50 4.62
N THR A 155 19.45 -5.41 4.87
CA THR A 155 19.76 -6.77 5.37
C THR A 155 19.89 -7.81 4.26
N LYS A 156 19.68 -7.41 3.00
CA LYS A 156 19.70 -8.25 1.79
C LYS A 156 20.86 -7.89 0.89
#